data_c94ce91b77e4d77bfb556dd1847149b2
#
_entry.id   c94ce91b77e4d77bfb556dd1847149b2
#
_cell.length_a   1.000
_cell.length_b   1.000
_cell.length_c   1.000
_cell.angle_alpha   90.00
_cell.angle_beta   90.00
_cell.angle_gamma   90.00
#
_symmetry.space_group_name_H-M   'P 1'
#
loop_
_entity.id
_entity.type
_entity.pdbx_description
1 polymer ?
#
loop_
_entity_poly.entity_id
_entity_poly.type
_entity_poly.pdbx_seq_one_letter_code
_entity_poly.pdbx_strand_id
1 'polypeptide(L)'
;MPARAQVSEAILLAEGQKSAVTEYYLNHGKWPENNDSAGVASASTIKGKYVQSVTVANGVVTAQMKSDGVNKEIKGKKLSLWAKRQDGSVKWFCGQPVKRDNADDPNDAVKDDADANGKISTKHLP
;
A
#
# COMPACT_ATOMS: atom_id res chain seq x y z
N MET A 1 -0.19 -16.97 -16.16
CA MET A 1 -1.16 -16.58 -15.14
C MET A 1 -1.69 -15.18 -15.41
N PRO A 2 -3.01 -14.95 -15.28
CA PRO A 2 -3.58 -13.61 -15.49
C PRO A 2 -3.03 -12.56 -14.54
N ALA A 3 -2.93 -11.33 -15.02
CA ALA A 3 -2.41 -10.21 -14.22
C ALA A 3 -3.20 -10.02 -12.92
N ARG A 4 -4.53 -10.12 -12.97
CA ARG A 4 -5.37 -9.94 -11.77
C ARG A 4 -5.07 -10.96 -10.68
N ALA A 5 -4.76 -12.20 -11.05
CA ALA A 5 -4.41 -13.23 -10.07
C ALA A 5 -3.09 -12.91 -9.39
N GLN A 6 -2.13 -12.36 -10.13
CA GLN A 6 -0.84 -11.95 -9.56
C GLN A 6 -1.00 -10.71 -8.68
N VAL A 7 -1.84 -9.76 -9.10
CA VAL A 7 -2.14 -8.55 -8.32
C VAL A 7 -2.84 -8.91 -7.01
N SER A 8 -3.64 -9.97 -6.98
CA SER A 8 -4.29 -10.44 -5.75
C SER A 8 -3.28 -10.77 -4.65
N GLU A 9 -2.10 -11.31 -5.00
CA GLU A 9 -1.05 -11.55 -4.02
C GLU A 9 -0.58 -10.23 -3.40
N ALA A 10 -0.40 -9.20 -4.24
CA ALA A 10 0.02 -7.89 -3.77
C ALA A 10 -1.00 -7.28 -2.80
N ILE A 11 -2.28 -7.39 -3.13
CA ILE A 11 -3.35 -6.90 -2.27
C ILE A 11 -3.33 -7.63 -0.92
N LEU A 12 -3.20 -8.95 -0.93
CA LEU A 12 -3.15 -9.74 0.31
C LEU A 12 -1.95 -9.35 1.18
N LEU A 13 -0.77 -9.17 0.58
CA LEU A 13 0.41 -8.77 1.33
C LEU A 13 0.27 -7.36 1.90
N ALA A 14 -0.32 -6.44 1.14
CA ALA A 14 -0.59 -5.09 1.63
C ALA A 14 -1.63 -5.12 2.75
N GLU A 15 -2.68 -5.92 2.62
CA GLU A 15 -3.71 -6.07 3.65
C GLU A 15 -3.14 -6.60 4.96
N GLY A 16 -2.09 -7.41 4.89
CA GLY A 16 -1.40 -7.91 6.08
C GLY A 16 -0.81 -6.82 6.96
N GLN A 17 -0.68 -5.60 6.46
CA GLN A 17 -0.13 -4.47 7.22
C GLN A 17 -1.21 -3.61 7.88
N LYS A 18 -2.48 -3.84 7.57
CA LYS A 18 -3.59 -2.99 8.04
C LYS A 18 -3.68 -2.89 9.56
N SER A 19 -3.58 -4.02 10.26
CA SER A 19 -3.70 -4.03 11.71
C SER A 19 -2.63 -3.19 12.38
N ALA A 20 -1.38 -3.33 11.95
CA ALA A 20 -0.26 -2.59 12.51
C ALA A 20 -0.42 -1.08 12.27
N VAL A 21 -0.83 -0.70 11.07
CA VAL A 21 -1.06 0.71 10.72
C VAL A 21 -2.20 1.30 11.55
N THR A 22 -3.29 0.58 11.68
CA THR A 22 -4.44 1.02 12.47
C THR A 22 -4.09 1.16 13.94
N GLU A 23 -3.41 0.17 14.52
CA GLU A 23 -3.01 0.21 15.92
C GLU A 23 -2.07 1.37 16.22
N TYR A 24 -1.13 1.63 15.32
CA TYR A 24 -0.24 2.78 15.48
C TYR A 24 -1.04 4.08 15.56
N TYR A 25 -1.98 4.25 14.64
CA TYR A 25 -2.84 5.43 14.62
C TYR A 25 -3.63 5.58 15.92
N LEU A 26 -4.23 4.49 16.40
CA LEU A 26 -5.03 4.52 17.64
C LEU A 26 -4.19 4.89 18.85
N ASN A 27 -2.92 4.50 18.88
CA ASN A 27 -2.03 4.75 20.01
C ASN A 27 -1.35 6.12 19.94
N HIS A 28 -1.15 6.68 18.75
CA HIS A 28 -0.32 7.87 18.56
C HIS A 28 -1.08 9.07 17.98
N GLY A 29 -2.28 8.88 17.47
CA GLY A 29 -3.07 9.97 16.89
C GLY A 29 -2.59 10.42 15.52
N LYS A 30 -1.62 9.72 14.93
CA LYS A 30 -1.12 9.98 13.59
C LYS A 30 -0.74 8.66 12.93
N TRP A 31 -0.58 8.68 11.60
CA TRP A 31 -0.23 7.48 10.85
C TRP A 31 1.27 7.16 10.99
N PRO A 32 1.65 5.88 10.89
CA PRO A 32 3.07 5.52 10.94
C PRO A 32 3.79 6.03 9.69
N GLU A 33 4.98 6.59 9.89
CA GLU A 33 5.74 7.21 8.80
C GLU A 33 6.39 6.19 7.88
N ASN A 34 6.72 4.99 8.42
CA ASN A 34 7.43 3.96 7.67
C ASN A 34 7.19 2.58 8.27
N ASN A 35 7.77 1.55 7.66
CA ASN A 35 7.64 0.17 8.13
C ASN A 35 8.13 0.00 9.56
N ASP A 36 9.25 0.61 9.89
CA ASP A 36 9.84 0.51 11.23
C ASP A 36 8.90 1.10 12.29
N SER A 37 8.37 2.28 12.04
CA SER A 37 7.42 2.93 12.96
C SER A 37 6.17 2.08 13.16
N ALA A 38 5.67 1.47 12.10
CA ALA A 38 4.50 0.61 12.16
C ALA A 38 4.77 -0.72 12.86
N GLY A 39 6.04 -1.05 13.09
CA GLY A 39 6.42 -2.31 13.71
C GLY A 39 6.30 -3.51 12.79
N VAL A 40 6.33 -3.29 11.48
CA VAL A 40 6.29 -4.37 10.48
C VAL A 40 7.67 -4.59 9.88
N ALA A 41 7.85 -5.70 9.19
CA ALA A 41 9.10 -6.06 8.55
C ALA A 41 9.51 -4.99 7.53
N SER A 42 10.80 -4.93 7.21
CA SER A 42 11.30 -4.00 6.19
C SER A 42 10.64 -4.27 4.84
N ALA A 43 10.49 -3.22 4.03
CA ALA A 43 9.73 -3.30 2.77
C ALA A 43 10.19 -4.43 1.85
N SER A 44 11.50 -4.60 1.68
CA SER A 44 12.05 -5.64 0.80
C SER A 44 11.94 -7.05 1.39
N THR A 45 11.57 -7.18 2.65
CA THR A 45 11.35 -8.46 3.32
C THR A 45 9.91 -8.93 3.15
N ILE A 46 8.97 -8.00 2.97
CA ILE A 46 7.57 -8.33 2.71
C ILE A 46 7.42 -8.57 1.21
N LYS A 47 7.68 -9.79 0.81
CA LYS A 47 7.71 -10.17 -0.61
C LYS A 47 6.99 -11.49 -0.81
N GLY A 48 6.66 -11.76 -2.06
CA GLY A 48 6.00 -12.99 -2.46
C GLY A 48 6.54 -13.48 -3.80
N LYS A 49 5.79 -14.36 -4.43
CA LYS A 49 6.16 -14.90 -5.74
C LYS A 49 6.17 -13.81 -6.81
N TYR A 50 5.22 -12.88 -6.74
CA TYR A 50 5.03 -11.82 -7.73
C TYR A 50 5.31 -10.43 -7.19
N VAL A 51 5.50 -10.28 -5.88
CA VAL A 51 5.63 -8.99 -5.20
C VAL A 51 7.07 -8.80 -4.73
N GLN A 52 7.62 -7.64 -5.07
CA GLN A 52 9.00 -7.28 -4.72
C GLN A 52 9.09 -6.67 -3.33
N SER A 53 8.13 -5.83 -2.96
CA SER A 53 8.18 -5.08 -1.69
C SER A 53 6.82 -4.56 -1.31
N VAL A 54 6.67 -4.28 0.00
CA VAL A 54 5.48 -3.61 0.55
C VAL A 54 5.97 -2.53 1.50
N THR A 55 5.66 -1.28 1.19
CA THR A 55 6.16 -0.11 1.91
C THR A 55 5.03 0.61 2.62
N VAL A 56 5.24 0.92 3.90
CA VAL A 56 4.36 1.82 4.67
C VAL A 56 4.96 3.22 4.64
N ALA A 57 4.17 4.21 4.26
CA ALA A 57 4.58 5.61 4.23
C ALA A 57 3.41 6.49 4.64
N ASN A 58 3.49 7.08 5.83
CA ASN A 58 2.43 7.93 6.39
C ASN A 58 1.05 7.27 6.34
N GLY A 59 1.00 5.99 6.69
CA GLY A 59 -0.25 5.22 6.71
C GLY A 59 -0.76 4.76 5.35
N VAL A 60 0.03 4.95 4.29
CA VAL A 60 -0.25 4.40 2.96
C VAL A 60 0.60 3.15 2.78
N VAL A 61 -0.03 2.04 2.43
CA VAL A 61 0.65 0.76 2.19
C VAL A 61 0.73 0.53 0.69
N THR A 62 1.94 0.53 0.13
CA THR A 62 2.15 0.39 -1.30
C THR A 62 2.90 -0.90 -1.60
N ALA A 63 2.29 -1.74 -2.43
CA ALA A 63 2.92 -2.96 -2.92
C ALA A 63 3.48 -2.71 -4.30
N GLN A 64 4.70 -3.19 -4.55
CA GLN A 64 5.34 -3.12 -5.86
C GLN A 64 5.53 -4.52 -6.41
N MET A 65 5.10 -4.72 -7.66
CA MET A 65 5.28 -5.98 -8.36
C MET A 65 6.74 -6.15 -8.77
N LYS A 66 7.18 -7.40 -8.87
CA LYS A 66 8.52 -7.72 -9.38
C LYS A 66 8.68 -7.28 -10.83
N SER A 67 9.93 -7.11 -11.26
CA SER A 67 10.28 -6.78 -12.64
C SER A 67 10.45 -8.01 -13.51
N ASP A 68 10.58 -9.21 -12.90
CA ASP A 68 10.78 -10.48 -13.58
C ASP A 68 9.82 -11.54 -13.06
N GLY A 69 9.45 -12.47 -13.92
CA GLY A 69 8.62 -13.60 -13.50
C GLY A 69 7.16 -13.24 -13.25
N VAL A 70 6.71 -12.10 -13.75
CA VAL A 70 5.33 -11.63 -13.63
C VAL A 70 4.76 -11.30 -15.01
N ASN A 71 3.44 -11.15 -15.08
CA ASN A 71 2.77 -10.73 -16.30
C ASN A 71 3.37 -9.39 -16.78
N LYS A 72 3.65 -9.28 -18.09
CA LYS A 72 4.32 -8.10 -18.66
C LYS A 72 3.54 -6.79 -18.43
N GLU A 73 2.24 -6.88 -18.26
CA GLU A 73 1.39 -5.68 -18.08
C GLU A 73 1.54 -5.06 -16.71
N ILE A 74 2.08 -5.80 -15.74
CA ILE A 74 2.19 -5.34 -14.35
C ILE A 74 3.63 -5.29 -13.82
N LYS A 75 4.62 -5.54 -14.66
CA LYS A 75 6.03 -5.52 -14.24
C LYS A 75 6.39 -4.20 -13.58
N GLY A 76 6.90 -4.26 -12.34
CA GLY A 76 7.34 -3.09 -11.59
C GLY A 76 6.24 -2.12 -11.20
N LYS A 77 4.99 -2.43 -11.49
CA LYS A 77 3.86 -1.55 -11.19
C LYS A 77 3.50 -1.60 -9.70
N LYS A 78 2.83 -0.56 -9.24
CA LYS A 78 2.47 -0.38 -7.84
C LYS A 78 0.98 -0.19 -7.65
N LEU A 79 0.50 -0.62 -6.48
CA LEU A 79 -0.84 -0.30 -6.00
C LEU A 79 -0.73 0.14 -4.54
N SER A 80 -1.74 0.85 -4.05
CA SER A 80 -1.76 1.29 -2.66
C SER A 80 -3.05 0.91 -1.97
N LEU A 81 -2.93 0.64 -0.66
CA LEU A 81 -4.05 0.64 0.27
C LEU A 81 -3.81 1.78 1.25
N TRP A 82 -4.85 2.52 1.59
CA TRP A 82 -4.71 3.60 2.55
C TRP A 82 -5.97 3.73 3.39
N ALA A 83 -5.78 4.22 4.61
CA ALA A 83 -6.85 4.41 5.55
C ALA A 83 -7.17 5.88 5.70
N LYS A 84 -8.43 6.17 6.01
CA LYS A 84 -8.88 7.48 6.45
C LYS A 84 -9.71 7.31 7.70
N ARG A 85 -9.57 8.24 8.65
CA ARG A 85 -10.36 8.18 9.87
C ARG A 85 -11.83 8.47 9.57
N GLN A 86 -12.68 7.79 10.30
CA GLN A 86 -14.12 7.98 10.30
C GLN A 86 -14.54 8.21 11.76
N ASP A 87 -15.78 8.55 12.00
CA ASP A 87 -16.29 8.67 13.38
C ASP A 87 -16.18 7.31 14.08
N GLY A 88 -15.23 7.21 15.03
CA GLY A 88 -15.05 6.01 15.85
C GLY A 88 -14.40 4.82 15.15
N SER A 89 -13.88 4.99 13.92
CA SER A 89 -13.28 3.87 13.17
C SER A 89 -12.34 4.38 12.09
N VAL A 90 -11.83 3.46 11.27
CA VAL A 90 -11.06 3.80 10.07
C VAL A 90 -11.65 3.05 8.89
N LYS A 91 -11.56 3.65 7.71
CA LYS A 91 -11.98 3.03 6.46
C LYS A 91 -10.77 2.87 5.55
N TRP A 92 -10.68 1.70 4.91
CA TRP A 92 -9.58 1.38 4.00
C TRP A 92 -10.02 1.46 2.54
N PHE A 93 -9.11 1.93 1.71
CA PHE A 93 -9.29 2.06 0.26
C PHE A 93 -8.19 1.31 -0.45
N CYS A 94 -8.49 0.82 -1.65
CA CYS A 94 -7.51 0.16 -2.52
C CYS A 94 -7.58 0.82 -3.89
N GLY A 95 -6.45 1.11 -4.47
CA GLY A 95 -6.43 1.76 -5.77
C GLY A 95 -5.03 1.92 -6.33
N GLN A 96 -4.91 2.79 -7.34
CA GLN A 96 -3.63 3.17 -7.90
C GLN A 96 -2.78 3.84 -6.81
N PRO A 97 -1.43 3.84 -6.94
CA PRO A 97 -0.58 4.34 -5.87
C PRO A 97 -0.86 5.79 -5.53
N VAL A 98 -0.92 6.05 -4.23
CA VAL A 98 -1.12 7.39 -3.66
C VAL A 98 -0.02 7.66 -2.65
N LYS A 99 0.11 8.92 -2.24
CA LYS A 99 0.99 9.32 -1.17
C LYS A 99 0.28 10.31 -0.25
N ARG A 100 0.70 10.33 1.00
CA ARG A 100 0.21 11.27 2.02
C ARG A 100 1.40 12.09 2.47
N ASP A 101 1.31 13.40 2.33
CA ASP A 101 2.44 14.28 2.67
C ASP A 101 2.64 14.44 4.17
N ASN A 102 1.57 14.29 4.96
CA ASN A 102 1.61 14.59 6.37
C ASN A 102 0.87 13.51 7.16
N ALA A 103 1.61 12.82 8.05
CA ALA A 103 1.06 11.72 8.84
C ALA A 103 -0.02 12.16 9.84
N ASP A 104 -0.07 13.44 10.18
CA ASP A 104 -1.04 13.98 11.13
C ASP A 104 -2.03 14.97 10.50
N ASP A 105 -2.19 14.95 9.19
CA ASP A 105 -3.18 15.78 8.50
C ASP A 105 -4.58 15.44 9.03
N PRO A 106 -5.32 16.44 9.56
CA PRO A 106 -6.66 16.18 10.11
C PRO A 106 -7.66 15.65 9.09
N ASN A 107 -7.42 15.87 7.79
CA ASN A 107 -8.29 15.39 6.73
C ASN A 107 -7.84 14.05 6.13
N ASP A 108 -6.69 13.53 6.56
CA ASP A 108 -6.09 12.29 6.03
C ASP A 108 -5.94 12.33 4.50
N ALA A 109 -5.67 13.50 3.95
CA ALA A 109 -5.60 13.70 2.51
C ALA A 109 -4.50 12.85 1.88
N VAL A 110 -4.82 12.27 0.73
CA VAL A 110 -3.86 11.56 -0.12
C VAL A 110 -3.94 12.16 -1.51
N LYS A 111 -2.87 11.99 -2.28
CA LYS A 111 -2.84 12.44 -3.67
C LYS A 111 -2.14 11.39 -4.53
N ASP A 112 -2.36 11.46 -5.85
CA ASP A 112 -1.70 10.54 -6.77
C ASP A 112 -0.19 10.57 -6.58
N ASP A 113 0.42 9.39 -6.65
CA ASP A 113 1.87 9.29 -6.74
C ASP A 113 2.28 9.77 -8.14
N ALA A 114 3.24 10.67 -8.20
CA ALA A 114 3.65 11.30 -9.45
C ALA A 114 4.29 10.35 -10.46
N ASP A 115 4.67 9.16 -10.06
CA ASP A 115 5.27 8.16 -10.95
C ASP A 115 4.20 7.47 -11.79
N ALA A 116 3.82 8.13 -12.89
CA ALA A 116 2.78 7.62 -13.79
C ALA A 116 3.16 6.28 -14.42
N ASN A 117 4.45 6.02 -14.63
CA ASN A 117 4.89 4.77 -15.26
C ASN A 117 4.81 3.58 -14.31
N GLY A 118 4.78 3.83 -13.02
CA GLY A 118 4.69 2.81 -11.99
C GLY A 118 3.27 2.48 -11.54
N LYS A 119 2.26 3.16 -12.06
CA LYS A 119 0.89 2.93 -11.64
C LYS A 119 0.31 1.67 -12.27
N ILE A 120 -0.26 0.79 -11.46
CA ILE A 120 -1.01 -0.34 -11.98
C ILE A 120 -2.25 0.17 -12.71
N SER A 121 -2.64 -0.52 -13.80
CA SER A 121 -3.88 -0.17 -14.49
C SER A 121 -5.08 -0.56 -13.64
N THR A 122 -6.11 0.30 -13.60
CA THR A 122 -7.32 0.03 -12.82
C THR A 122 -8.04 -1.25 -13.27
N LYS A 123 -7.85 -1.69 -14.51
CA LYS A 123 -8.46 -2.94 -15.01
C LYS A 123 -7.94 -4.17 -14.27
N HIS A 124 -6.80 -4.08 -13.59
CA HIS A 124 -6.23 -5.20 -12.81
C HIS A 124 -6.62 -5.15 -11.33
N LEU A 125 -7.31 -4.09 -10.90
CA LEU A 125 -7.77 -3.95 -9.51
C LEU A 125 -9.17 -4.52 -9.33
N PRO A 126 -9.51 -4.99 -8.13
CA PRO A 126 -10.86 -5.46 -7.86
C PRO A 126 -11.90 -4.35 -7.92
#